data_96ec1e2775e36f922af0ea39c5452625
#
_entry.id   96ec1e2775e36f922af0ea39c5452625
#
_cell.length_a   1.000
_cell.length_b   1.000
_cell.length_c   1.000
_cell.angle_alpha   90.00
_cell.angle_beta   90.00
_cell.angle_gamma   90.00
#
_symmetry.space_group_name_H-M   'P 1'
#
loop_
_entity.id
_entity.type
_entity.pdbx_description
1 polymer ?
#
loop_
_entity_poly.entity_id
_entity_poly.type
_entity_poly.pdbx_seq_one_letter_code
_entity_poly.pdbx_strand_id
1 'polypeptide(L)'
;MPYQVQEVEEVKASQPQYKYGVCNSRFFDNFAKPQATKIFYGGAGSGKSLSIAQHFIIKLCSGDGQRRAILRKTFPSMMVSTYLVLKDILEDWGVGYKENKTKHFFQVGKNQLYYLSLDNPEKIKGGEFKEIWLEESTEFTENDYRQLQIRLSRDRNNEDVELYMSFNPIDVNNWCVKLLEQARNEDKDFLVMHSTYHDNIRFLSRAFIRKLEKLIKEDYNFYRVYCLGEPGVLKNIIFTNYVEENPKSWPEFGESDLLTYGLDFGFNHPTALIQINFVDAVPYVQELYYKSKKTTEYLYIWMNEKGVSHTAEIYADSARPDQIDYLCEDREINGVYYRGFNVLPGKKDVAAGIDAVKSRLLHISSEAANVLKEIKSYKFKENKDGQIIDEPVKFNDDAMDAIRYAIFSSDTVTGEPITMSRPDIKKYDTGPEEEEEENEIFQLNGGDTMPQFL
;
A
#
# COMPACT_ATOMS: atom_id res chain seq x y z
N MET A 1 36.54 17.87 -19.01
CA MET A 1 36.61 16.52 -18.37
C MET A 1 35.60 15.64 -19.08
N PRO A 2 35.99 14.51 -19.69
CA PRO A 2 35.05 13.67 -20.43
C PRO A 2 34.25 12.81 -19.47
N TYR A 3 32.95 12.75 -19.73
CA TYR A 3 32.00 11.88 -19.03
C TYR A 3 32.38 10.41 -19.27
N GLN A 4 32.66 9.68 -18.18
CA GLN A 4 32.78 8.22 -18.23
C GLN A 4 31.40 7.62 -18.43
N VAL A 5 31.20 6.94 -19.53
CA VAL A 5 30.08 6.08 -19.83
C VAL A 5 30.26 4.82 -18.97
N GLN A 6 29.44 4.60 -17.95
CA GLN A 6 29.42 3.32 -17.25
C GLN A 6 28.93 2.22 -18.19
N GLU A 7 29.72 1.19 -18.31
CA GLU A 7 29.46 0.01 -19.15
C GLU A 7 28.14 -0.66 -18.72
N VAL A 8 27.32 -0.94 -19.72
CA VAL A 8 26.10 -1.74 -19.61
C VAL A 8 26.53 -3.21 -19.55
N GLU A 9 26.31 -3.92 -18.45
CA GLU A 9 26.50 -5.37 -18.40
C GLU A 9 25.59 -6.04 -19.44
N GLU A 10 26.17 -6.58 -20.49
CA GLU A 10 25.51 -7.44 -21.45
C GLU A 10 25.32 -8.83 -20.84
N VAL A 11 24.08 -9.14 -20.42
CA VAL A 11 23.69 -10.52 -20.14
C VAL A 11 23.67 -11.29 -21.45
N LYS A 12 24.59 -12.25 -21.61
CA LYS A 12 24.67 -13.13 -22.80
C LYS A 12 23.32 -13.82 -23.00
N ALA A 13 22.69 -13.54 -24.13
CA ALA A 13 21.47 -14.20 -24.57
C ALA A 13 21.77 -15.69 -24.87
N SER A 14 21.47 -16.58 -23.92
CA SER A 14 21.18 -17.97 -24.22
C SER A 14 19.86 -18.01 -24.99
N GLN A 15 19.75 -18.92 -26.01
CA GLN A 15 18.52 -19.06 -26.78
C GLN A 15 17.31 -19.16 -25.87
N PRO A 16 16.21 -18.45 -26.12
CA PRO A 16 15.08 -18.38 -25.22
C PRO A 16 14.43 -19.77 -25.15
N GLN A 17 14.64 -20.48 -24.05
CA GLN A 17 13.70 -21.51 -23.65
C GLN A 17 12.44 -20.78 -23.20
N TYR A 18 11.44 -20.70 -24.10
CA TYR A 18 10.13 -20.15 -23.75
C TYR A 18 9.54 -20.96 -22.60
N LYS A 19 9.68 -20.47 -21.38
CA LYS A 19 8.86 -20.93 -20.26
C LYS A 19 7.47 -20.32 -20.48
N TYR A 20 6.49 -21.19 -20.72
CA TYR A 20 5.09 -20.77 -20.85
C TYR A 20 4.63 -20.18 -19.51
N GLY A 21 4.37 -18.90 -19.47
CA GLY A 21 3.75 -18.26 -18.32
C GLY A 21 2.31 -18.74 -18.16
N VAL A 22 1.91 -19.10 -16.95
CA VAL A 22 0.53 -19.46 -16.66
C VAL A 22 -0.24 -18.18 -16.31
N CYS A 23 -1.25 -17.85 -17.11
CA CYS A 23 -2.07 -16.65 -16.95
C CYS A 23 -3.50 -17.05 -16.56
N ASN A 24 -4.18 -16.16 -15.82
CA ASN A 24 -5.58 -16.33 -15.50
C ASN A 24 -6.46 -15.90 -16.68
N SER A 25 -7.09 -16.87 -17.37
CA SER A 25 -7.89 -16.64 -18.59
C SER A 25 -9.00 -15.62 -18.39
N ARG A 26 -9.64 -15.58 -17.22
CA ARG A 26 -10.71 -14.64 -16.93
C ARG A 26 -10.30 -13.17 -17.15
N PHE A 27 -9.05 -12.81 -16.83
CA PHE A 27 -8.55 -11.47 -17.08
C PHE A 27 -8.18 -11.27 -18.55
N PHE A 28 -7.53 -12.26 -19.17
CA PHE A 28 -7.00 -12.16 -20.52
C PHE A 28 -8.10 -11.97 -21.57
N ASP A 29 -9.23 -12.61 -21.42
CA ASP A 29 -10.41 -12.44 -22.30
C ASP A 29 -10.95 -11.00 -22.27
N ASN A 30 -10.66 -10.24 -21.22
CA ASN A 30 -11.10 -8.86 -21.07
C ASN A 30 -10.08 -7.84 -21.59
N PHE A 31 -8.78 -8.16 -21.63
CA PHE A 31 -7.78 -7.23 -22.14
C PHE A 31 -7.94 -6.93 -23.64
N ALA A 32 -8.45 -7.86 -24.42
CA ALA A 32 -8.69 -7.70 -25.86
C ALA A 32 -9.91 -6.87 -26.22
N LYS A 33 -10.73 -6.47 -25.24
CA LYS A 33 -11.93 -5.67 -25.47
C LYS A 33 -11.58 -4.23 -25.84
N PRO A 34 -12.38 -3.57 -26.69
CA PRO A 34 -12.01 -2.29 -27.32
C PRO A 34 -12.17 -1.05 -26.43
N GLN A 35 -12.63 -1.20 -25.19
CA GLN A 35 -12.85 -0.05 -24.30
C GLN A 35 -11.55 0.67 -23.95
N ALA A 36 -11.57 1.99 -24.07
CA ALA A 36 -10.42 2.86 -23.79
C ALA A 36 -10.04 2.88 -22.30
N THR A 37 -10.99 2.74 -21.38
CA THR A 37 -10.74 2.65 -19.94
C THR A 37 -11.19 1.30 -19.40
N LYS A 38 -10.25 0.57 -18.78
CA LYS A 38 -10.48 -0.76 -18.23
C LYS A 38 -10.27 -0.75 -16.72
N ILE A 39 -11.35 -0.95 -15.97
CA ILE A 39 -11.38 -0.90 -14.51
C ILE A 39 -11.47 -2.32 -13.96
N PHE A 40 -10.41 -2.74 -13.25
CA PHE A 40 -10.32 -4.02 -12.56
C PHE A 40 -10.37 -3.77 -11.05
N TYR A 41 -11.48 -4.08 -10.42
CA TYR A 41 -11.64 -3.90 -8.98
C TYR A 41 -12.00 -5.21 -8.29
N GLY A 42 -11.74 -5.31 -6.99
CA GLY A 42 -12.07 -6.52 -6.25
C GLY A 42 -11.16 -6.75 -5.05
N GLY A 43 -11.36 -7.91 -4.42
CA GLY A 43 -10.71 -8.25 -3.17
C GLY A 43 -9.22 -8.58 -3.27
N ALA A 44 -8.61 -8.70 -2.09
CA ALA A 44 -7.24 -9.18 -1.96
C ALA A 44 -7.10 -10.61 -2.50
N GLY A 45 -5.96 -10.90 -3.15
CA GLY A 45 -5.69 -12.22 -3.72
C GLY A 45 -6.48 -12.54 -4.99
N SER A 46 -7.27 -11.62 -5.54
CA SER A 46 -8.07 -11.86 -6.75
C SER A 46 -7.27 -12.04 -8.05
N GLY A 47 -5.96 -11.73 -8.04
CA GLY A 47 -5.09 -11.85 -9.20
C GLY A 47 -5.07 -10.65 -10.16
N LYS A 48 -5.77 -9.55 -9.84
CA LYS A 48 -5.85 -8.33 -10.66
C LYS A 48 -4.47 -7.84 -11.11
N SER A 49 -3.68 -7.42 -10.14
CA SER A 49 -2.38 -6.77 -10.37
C SER A 49 -1.41 -7.69 -11.09
N LEU A 50 -1.36 -8.98 -10.72
CA LEU A 50 -0.52 -9.97 -11.39
C LEU A 50 -0.93 -10.14 -12.85
N SER A 51 -2.24 -10.28 -13.14
CA SER A 51 -2.73 -10.50 -14.50
C SER A 51 -2.49 -9.28 -15.39
N ILE A 52 -2.66 -8.06 -14.87
CA ILE A 52 -2.37 -6.82 -15.61
C ILE A 52 -0.85 -6.70 -15.84
N ALA A 53 -0.02 -6.99 -14.84
CA ALA A 53 1.44 -7.00 -15.00
C ALA A 53 1.89 -7.98 -16.09
N GLN A 54 1.34 -9.21 -16.08
CA GLN A 54 1.58 -10.21 -17.13
C GLN A 54 1.18 -9.69 -18.52
N HIS A 55 0.01 -9.05 -18.64
CA HIS A 55 -0.43 -8.44 -19.88
C HIS A 55 0.55 -7.37 -20.38
N PHE A 56 1.01 -6.47 -19.50
CA PHE A 56 1.98 -5.44 -19.87
C PHE A 56 3.36 -6.03 -20.27
N ILE A 57 3.79 -7.13 -19.67
CA ILE A 57 5.01 -7.85 -20.09
C ILE A 57 4.81 -8.51 -21.47
N ILE A 58 3.65 -9.10 -21.75
CA ILE A 58 3.31 -9.64 -23.09
C ILE A 58 3.38 -8.51 -24.13
N LYS A 59 2.79 -7.36 -23.81
CA LYS A 59 2.84 -6.18 -24.69
C LYS A 59 4.25 -5.62 -24.84
N LEU A 60 5.10 -5.69 -23.82
CA LEU A 60 6.51 -5.33 -23.92
C LEU A 60 7.24 -6.24 -24.92
N CYS A 61 6.84 -7.49 -25.06
CA CYS A 61 7.42 -8.46 -25.99
C CYS A 61 6.80 -8.42 -27.40
N SER A 62 5.73 -7.64 -27.64
CA SER A 62 4.96 -7.66 -28.91
C SER A 62 5.70 -7.11 -30.13
N GLY A 63 6.77 -6.33 -29.94
CA GLY A 63 7.58 -5.81 -31.04
C GLY A 63 7.00 -4.61 -31.80
N ASP A 64 5.93 -3.98 -31.27
CA ASP A 64 5.23 -2.85 -31.91
C ASP A 64 5.96 -1.49 -31.79
N GLY A 65 7.04 -1.42 -31.01
CA GLY A 65 7.84 -0.21 -30.82
C GLY A 65 7.23 0.83 -29.89
N GLN A 66 6.24 0.43 -29.09
CA GLN A 66 5.45 1.33 -28.27
C GLN A 66 6.04 1.56 -26.86
N ARG A 67 5.67 2.70 -26.28
CA ARG A 67 5.94 3.03 -24.88
C ARG A 67 4.69 2.80 -24.05
N ARG A 68 4.88 2.19 -22.89
CA ARG A 68 3.82 1.90 -21.91
C ARG A 68 4.27 2.36 -20.55
N ALA A 69 3.34 2.70 -19.66
CA ALA A 69 3.67 3.12 -18.30
C ALA A 69 2.82 2.42 -17.25
N ILE A 70 3.45 2.08 -16.15
CA ILE A 70 2.78 1.63 -14.93
C ILE A 70 3.03 2.69 -13.88
N LEU A 71 1.99 3.14 -13.21
CA LEU A 71 2.03 4.23 -12.27
C LEU A 71 1.57 3.78 -10.88
N ARG A 72 2.32 4.18 -9.85
CA ARG A 72 1.91 4.19 -8.45
C ARG A 72 1.91 5.64 -7.96
N LYS A 73 1.22 5.92 -6.87
CA LYS A 73 1.20 7.28 -6.32
C LYS A 73 2.58 7.72 -5.87
N THR A 74 3.35 6.84 -5.22
CA THR A 74 4.70 7.12 -4.74
C THR A 74 5.73 6.16 -5.34
N PHE A 75 6.98 6.60 -5.48
CA PHE A 75 8.04 5.76 -6.00
C PHE A 75 8.44 4.62 -5.04
N PRO A 76 8.51 4.80 -3.72
CA PRO A 76 8.71 3.69 -2.79
C PRO A 76 7.65 2.60 -2.93
N SER A 77 6.35 2.95 -3.03
CA SER A 77 5.28 1.98 -3.29
C SER A 77 5.48 1.22 -4.59
N MET A 78 5.95 1.90 -5.65
CA MET A 78 6.30 1.26 -6.92
C MET A 78 7.40 0.20 -6.72
N MET A 79 8.46 0.54 -6.01
CA MET A 79 9.65 -0.32 -5.87
C MET A 79 9.40 -1.55 -4.99
N VAL A 80 8.58 -1.43 -3.93
CA VAL A 80 8.33 -2.56 -3.00
C VAL A 80 7.19 -3.48 -3.45
N SER A 81 6.42 -3.10 -4.46
CA SER A 81 5.28 -3.88 -4.94
C SER A 81 5.38 -4.18 -6.44
N THR A 82 4.92 -3.28 -7.28
CA THR A 82 4.72 -3.51 -8.72
C THR A 82 6.02 -3.81 -9.47
N TYR A 83 7.10 -3.09 -9.14
CA TYR A 83 8.42 -3.33 -9.74
C TYR A 83 8.92 -4.76 -9.49
N LEU A 84 8.78 -5.28 -8.26
CA LEU A 84 9.20 -6.65 -7.94
C LEU A 84 8.38 -7.67 -8.73
N VAL A 85 7.06 -7.48 -8.81
CA VAL A 85 6.18 -8.35 -9.60
C VAL A 85 6.59 -8.38 -11.08
N LEU A 86 6.91 -7.22 -11.65
CA LEU A 86 7.38 -7.15 -13.05
C LEU A 86 8.71 -7.89 -13.23
N LYS A 87 9.64 -7.72 -12.31
CA LYS A 87 10.92 -8.43 -12.35
C LYS A 87 10.74 -9.93 -12.23
N ASP A 88 9.96 -10.38 -11.28
CA ASP A 88 9.67 -11.80 -11.09
C ASP A 88 9.08 -12.41 -12.38
N ILE A 89 8.12 -11.73 -13.03
CA ILE A 89 7.54 -12.20 -14.30
C ILE A 89 8.60 -12.26 -15.41
N LEU A 90 9.41 -11.22 -15.56
CA LEU A 90 10.46 -11.18 -16.60
C LEU A 90 11.48 -12.32 -16.40
N GLU A 91 11.89 -12.58 -15.17
CA GLU A 91 12.84 -13.63 -14.80
C GLU A 91 12.22 -15.03 -14.96
N ASP A 92 11.00 -15.25 -14.44
CA ASP A 92 10.30 -16.53 -14.51
C ASP A 92 9.99 -16.94 -15.95
N TRP A 93 9.65 -15.97 -16.80
CA TRP A 93 9.35 -16.23 -18.21
C TRP A 93 10.59 -16.26 -19.09
N GLY A 94 11.77 -15.97 -18.53
CA GLY A 94 13.05 -15.95 -19.26
C GLY A 94 13.12 -14.87 -20.34
N VAL A 95 12.43 -13.73 -20.12
CA VAL A 95 12.44 -12.60 -21.07
C VAL A 95 13.78 -11.90 -21.01
N GLY A 96 14.48 -11.84 -22.11
CA GLY A 96 15.70 -11.00 -22.25
C GLY A 96 15.34 -9.53 -22.37
N TYR A 97 15.74 -8.72 -21.39
CA TYR A 97 15.45 -7.29 -21.36
C TYR A 97 16.66 -6.44 -21.00
N LYS A 98 16.61 -5.15 -21.34
CA LYS A 98 17.52 -4.12 -20.82
C LYS A 98 16.77 -3.28 -19.80
N GLU A 99 17.42 -2.91 -18.70
CA GLU A 99 16.83 -2.02 -17.70
C GLU A 99 17.59 -0.68 -17.68
N ASN A 100 16.84 0.41 -17.73
CA ASN A 100 17.37 1.74 -17.47
C ASN A 100 16.89 2.24 -16.11
N LYS A 101 17.73 2.07 -15.08
CA LYS A 101 17.40 2.44 -13.70
C LYS A 101 17.30 3.96 -13.47
N THR A 102 17.96 4.76 -14.30
CA THR A 102 17.90 6.24 -14.20
C THR A 102 16.60 6.79 -14.76
N LYS A 103 16.11 6.20 -15.87
CA LYS A 103 14.85 6.61 -16.51
C LYS A 103 13.68 5.71 -16.15
N HIS A 104 13.91 4.69 -15.32
CA HIS A 104 12.92 3.77 -14.77
C HIS A 104 12.09 3.04 -15.84
N PHE A 105 12.73 2.29 -16.72
CA PHE A 105 12.03 1.45 -17.69
C PHE A 105 12.75 0.14 -18.00
N PHE A 106 11.98 -0.88 -18.36
CA PHE A 106 12.43 -2.10 -19.01
C PHE A 106 12.28 -1.95 -20.53
N GLN A 107 13.22 -2.51 -21.29
CA GLN A 107 13.21 -2.46 -22.75
C GLN A 107 13.39 -3.85 -23.36
N VAL A 108 12.52 -4.21 -24.30
CA VAL A 108 12.63 -5.39 -25.16
C VAL A 108 12.50 -4.93 -26.62
N GLY A 109 13.55 -5.12 -27.41
CA GLY A 109 13.59 -4.55 -28.75
C GLY A 109 13.46 -3.03 -28.75
N LYS A 110 12.40 -2.51 -29.42
CA LYS A 110 12.06 -1.09 -29.43
C LYS A 110 11.01 -0.70 -28.36
N ASN A 111 10.36 -1.68 -27.75
CA ASN A 111 9.32 -1.45 -26.73
C ASN A 111 9.92 -1.02 -25.40
N GLN A 112 9.27 -0.13 -24.71
CA GLN A 112 9.66 0.35 -23.39
C GLN A 112 8.48 0.30 -22.42
N LEU A 113 8.69 -0.29 -21.24
CA LEU A 113 7.74 -0.32 -20.15
C LEU A 113 8.30 0.47 -18.97
N TYR A 114 7.73 1.65 -18.75
CA TYR A 114 8.11 2.55 -17.68
C TYR A 114 7.42 2.17 -16.38
N TYR A 115 8.17 2.27 -15.27
CA TYR A 115 7.65 2.12 -13.90
C TYR A 115 7.89 3.43 -13.14
N LEU A 116 6.84 4.22 -12.96
CA LEU A 116 6.92 5.61 -12.52
C LEU A 116 6.01 5.88 -11.33
N SER A 117 6.28 6.99 -10.61
CA SER A 117 5.37 7.54 -9.60
C SER A 117 4.71 8.82 -10.11
N LEU A 118 3.50 9.07 -9.62
CA LEU A 118 2.74 10.30 -9.89
C LEU A 118 2.69 11.22 -8.66
N ASP A 119 3.78 11.26 -7.91
CA ASP A 119 4.03 12.24 -6.85
C ASP A 119 4.19 13.67 -7.42
N ASN A 120 4.66 13.77 -8.66
CA ASN A 120 4.70 15.01 -9.43
C ASN A 120 4.14 14.77 -10.84
N PRO A 121 2.96 15.33 -11.19
CA PRO A 121 2.35 15.21 -12.52
C PRO A 121 3.23 15.72 -13.67
N GLU A 122 4.22 16.56 -13.39
CA GLU A 122 5.17 17.07 -14.38
C GLU A 122 6.04 15.96 -15.00
N LYS A 123 6.34 14.90 -14.24
CA LYS A 123 7.18 13.78 -14.70
C LYS A 123 6.64 13.06 -15.93
N ILE A 124 5.33 13.14 -16.15
CA ILE A 124 4.64 12.47 -17.28
C ILE A 124 4.40 13.43 -18.45
N LYS A 125 4.70 14.74 -18.29
CA LYS A 125 4.41 15.77 -19.31
C LYS A 125 5.10 15.59 -20.66
N GLY A 126 6.07 14.73 -20.78
CA GLY A 126 6.82 14.50 -22.04
C GLY A 126 6.71 13.09 -22.62
N GLY A 127 5.95 12.19 -22.00
CA GLY A 127 5.81 10.81 -22.42
C GLY A 127 4.56 10.60 -23.28
N GLU A 128 4.73 10.15 -24.52
CA GLU A 128 3.66 9.57 -25.32
C GLU A 128 3.59 8.09 -24.98
N PHE A 129 2.52 7.66 -24.28
CA PHE A 129 2.31 6.28 -23.89
C PHE A 129 1.05 5.74 -24.57
N LYS A 130 1.17 4.55 -25.15
CA LYS A 130 0.02 3.85 -25.75
C LYS A 130 -0.92 3.24 -24.72
N GLU A 131 -0.36 2.74 -23.64
CA GLU A 131 -1.11 2.13 -22.54
C GLU A 131 -0.54 2.63 -21.21
N ILE A 132 -1.44 2.97 -20.27
CA ILE A 132 -1.07 3.37 -18.91
C ILE A 132 -1.86 2.50 -17.92
N TRP A 133 -1.19 2.03 -16.89
CA TRP A 133 -1.83 1.33 -15.78
C TRP A 133 -1.63 2.10 -14.47
N LEU A 134 -2.75 2.47 -13.85
CA LEU A 134 -2.82 3.01 -12.49
C LEU A 134 -3.00 1.85 -11.52
N GLU A 135 -1.95 1.43 -10.87
CA GLU A 135 -1.99 0.40 -9.83
C GLU A 135 -2.33 1.03 -8.49
N GLU A 136 -3.26 0.41 -7.74
CA GLU A 136 -3.88 0.95 -6.54
C GLU A 136 -4.49 2.35 -6.80
N SER A 137 -5.39 2.41 -7.78
CA SER A 137 -5.94 3.68 -8.30
C SER A 137 -6.57 4.56 -7.22
N THR A 138 -7.00 3.99 -6.09
CA THR A 138 -7.55 4.72 -4.93
C THR A 138 -6.55 5.65 -4.24
N GLU A 139 -5.25 5.46 -4.46
CA GLU A 139 -4.19 6.33 -3.93
C GLU A 139 -4.05 7.65 -4.71
N PHE A 140 -4.53 7.67 -5.96
CA PHE A 140 -4.48 8.87 -6.80
C PHE A 140 -5.67 9.78 -6.53
N THR A 141 -5.53 11.05 -6.90
CA THR A 141 -6.64 11.98 -6.89
C THR A 141 -7.46 11.89 -8.19
N GLU A 142 -8.71 12.28 -8.14
CA GLU A 142 -9.54 12.39 -9.36
C GLU A 142 -8.92 13.35 -10.38
N ASN A 143 -8.23 14.41 -9.92
CA ASN A 143 -7.51 15.34 -10.78
C ASN A 143 -6.33 14.67 -11.50
N ASP A 144 -5.59 13.77 -10.84
CA ASP A 144 -4.53 12.99 -11.49
C ASP A 144 -5.10 12.17 -12.65
N TYR A 145 -6.22 11.49 -12.42
CA TYR A 145 -6.93 10.71 -13.43
C TYR A 145 -7.39 11.57 -14.62
N ARG A 146 -8.06 12.70 -14.36
CA ARG A 146 -8.53 13.63 -15.41
C ARG A 146 -7.37 14.16 -16.24
N GLN A 147 -6.26 14.51 -15.61
CA GLN A 147 -5.07 14.97 -16.34
C GLN A 147 -4.45 13.89 -17.22
N LEU A 148 -4.46 12.63 -16.77
CA LEU A 148 -3.99 11.51 -17.57
C LEU A 148 -4.90 11.27 -18.78
N GLN A 149 -6.22 11.31 -18.62
CA GLN A 149 -7.18 11.18 -19.74
C GLN A 149 -6.95 12.26 -20.82
N ILE A 150 -6.78 13.52 -20.42
CA ILE A 150 -6.50 14.62 -21.35
C ILE A 150 -5.19 14.40 -22.12
N ARG A 151 -4.19 13.77 -21.51
CA ARG A 151 -2.89 13.51 -22.13
C ARG A 151 -2.94 12.32 -23.09
N LEU A 152 -3.63 11.26 -22.71
CA LEU A 152 -3.87 10.12 -23.57
C LEU A 152 -4.63 10.53 -24.86
N SER A 153 -5.58 11.45 -24.74
CA SER A 153 -6.37 11.96 -25.88
C SER A 153 -5.58 12.84 -26.85
N ARG A 154 -4.30 13.13 -26.58
CA ARG A 154 -3.45 13.99 -27.43
C ARG A 154 -2.55 13.24 -28.40
N ASP A 155 -2.65 11.91 -28.46
CA ASP A 155 -1.87 11.16 -29.44
C ASP A 155 -2.22 11.61 -30.86
N ARG A 156 -1.19 12.07 -31.60
CA ARG A 156 -1.32 12.65 -32.94
C ARG A 156 -1.68 11.63 -34.00
N ASN A 157 -1.50 10.34 -33.68
CA ASN A 157 -1.65 9.25 -34.64
C ASN A 157 -3.06 8.63 -34.64
N ASN A 158 -3.99 9.15 -33.80
CA ASN A 158 -5.36 8.63 -33.68
C ASN A 158 -5.44 7.13 -33.36
N GLU A 159 -4.40 6.60 -32.69
CA GLU A 159 -4.38 5.22 -32.22
C GLU A 159 -5.11 5.11 -30.88
N ASP A 160 -5.82 4.02 -30.68
CA ASP A 160 -6.53 3.73 -29.44
C ASP A 160 -5.56 3.66 -28.25
N VAL A 161 -5.65 4.62 -27.36
CA VAL A 161 -4.87 4.68 -26.13
C VAL A 161 -5.68 4.08 -25.01
N GLU A 162 -5.11 3.15 -24.24
CA GLU A 162 -5.81 2.42 -23.19
C GLU A 162 -5.34 2.83 -21.78
N LEU A 163 -6.30 3.02 -20.89
CA LEU A 163 -6.08 3.25 -19.48
C LEU A 163 -6.57 2.07 -18.65
N TYR A 164 -5.68 1.46 -17.90
CA TYR A 164 -5.97 0.38 -16.97
C TYR A 164 -6.00 0.94 -15.54
N MET A 165 -6.98 0.55 -14.77
CA MET A 165 -7.12 0.89 -13.35
C MET A 165 -7.30 -0.38 -12.54
N SER A 166 -6.54 -0.52 -11.45
CA SER A 166 -6.73 -1.62 -10.50
C SER A 166 -6.79 -1.14 -9.07
N PHE A 167 -7.76 -1.61 -8.31
CA PHE A 167 -7.91 -1.23 -6.89
C PHE A 167 -8.83 -2.17 -6.12
N ASN A 168 -8.75 -2.08 -4.78
CA ASN A 168 -9.72 -2.64 -3.87
C ASN A 168 -10.65 -1.49 -3.37
N PRO A 169 -11.99 -1.59 -3.51
CA PRO A 169 -12.93 -0.51 -3.20
C PRO A 169 -13.24 -0.43 -1.69
N ILE A 170 -12.23 -0.25 -0.87
CA ILE A 170 -12.34 -0.26 0.61
C ILE A 170 -13.20 0.90 1.12
N ASP A 171 -13.15 2.07 0.48
CA ASP A 171 -13.89 3.26 0.87
C ASP A 171 -14.91 3.65 -0.20
N VAL A 172 -16.20 3.61 0.14
CA VAL A 172 -17.31 3.99 -0.76
C VAL A 172 -17.25 5.46 -1.19
N ASN A 173 -16.63 6.33 -0.39
CA ASN A 173 -16.52 7.75 -0.71
C ASN A 173 -15.38 8.05 -1.68
N ASN A 174 -14.49 7.08 -1.93
CA ASN A 174 -13.38 7.24 -2.85
C ASN A 174 -13.89 7.50 -4.29
N TRP A 175 -13.24 8.42 -4.99
CA TRP A 175 -13.60 8.79 -6.35
C TRP A 175 -13.62 7.60 -7.34
N CYS A 176 -12.76 6.60 -7.13
CA CYS A 176 -12.75 5.37 -7.93
C CYS A 176 -14.06 4.59 -7.81
N VAL A 177 -14.67 4.56 -6.62
CA VAL A 177 -15.95 3.87 -6.41
C VAL A 177 -17.08 4.65 -7.06
N LYS A 178 -17.08 5.97 -6.99
CA LYS A 178 -18.03 6.83 -7.71
C LYS A 178 -17.91 6.65 -9.23
N LEU A 179 -16.68 6.56 -9.75
CA LEU A 179 -16.42 6.26 -11.16
C LEU A 179 -16.94 4.88 -11.56
N LEU A 180 -16.86 3.86 -10.69
CA LEU A 180 -17.44 2.54 -10.94
C LEU A 180 -18.95 2.59 -11.13
N GLU A 181 -19.65 3.36 -10.32
CA GLU A 181 -21.12 3.52 -10.43
C GLU A 181 -21.49 4.18 -11.74
N GLN A 182 -20.79 5.24 -12.12
CA GLN A 182 -20.95 5.91 -13.39
C GLN A 182 -20.67 4.96 -14.57
N ALA A 183 -19.54 4.27 -14.56
CA ALA A 183 -19.12 3.36 -15.63
C ALA A 183 -20.07 2.17 -15.84
N ARG A 184 -20.77 1.72 -14.78
CA ARG A 184 -21.77 0.63 -14.87
C ARG A 184 -23.07 1.08 -15.50
N ASN A 185 -23.44 2.34 -15.32
CA ASN A 185 -24.77 2.82 -15.65
C ASN A 185 -24.89 3.40 -17.06
N GLU A 186 -23.84 3.95 -17.64
CA GLU A 186 -24.02 4.85 -18.79
C GLU A 186 -22.96 4.76 -19.90
N ASP A 187 -21.84 4.03 -19.75
CA ASP A 187 -20.73 4.31 -20.65
C ASP A 187 -20.17 3.06 -21.34
N LYS A 188 -20.27 3.06 -22.68
CA LYS A 188 -19.70 2.02 -23.56
C LYS A 188 -18.16 2.08 -23.63
N ASP A 189 -17.56 3.18 -23.17
CA ASP A 189 -16.11 3.41 -23.20
C ASP A 189 -15.39 2.76 -22.03
N PHE A 190 -16.14 2.25 -21.05
CA PHE A 190 -15.60 1.56 -19.90
C PHE A 190 -15.79 0.05 -19.96
N LEU A 191 -14.72 -0.67 -19.68
CA LEU A 191 -14.78 -2.06 -19.25
C LEU A 191 -14.68 -2.12 -17.73
N VAL A 192 -15.66 -2.68 -17.06
CA VAL A 192 -15.64 -2.88 -15.61
C VAL A 192 -15.60 -4.37 -15.29
N MET A 193 -14.58 -4.82 -14.58
CA MET A 193 -14.41 -6.20 -14.15
C MET A 193 -14.23 -6.31 -12.66
N HIS A 194 -15.15 -7.00 -12.00
CA HIS A 194 -15.03 -7.39 -10.59
C HIS A 194 -14.37 -8.76 -10.46
N SER A 195 -13.49 -8.92 -9.48
CA SER A 195 -12.83 -10.19 -9.18
C SER A 195 -12.60 -10.39 -7.69
N THR A 196 -12.65 -11.65 -7.26
CA THR A 196 -12.41 -12.08 -5.89
C THR A 196 -11.30 -13.13 -5.86
N TYR A 197 -10.84 -13.53 -4.68
CA TYR A 197 -9.87 -14.60 -4.56
C TYR A 197 -10.36 -15.95 -5.12
N HIS A 198 -11.67 -16.16 -5.22
CA HIS A 198 -12.25 -17.34 -5.86
C HIS A 198 -11.87 -17.46 -7.33
N ASP A 199 -11.77 -16.33 -8.02
CA ASP A 199 -11.36 -16.26 -9.43
C ASP A 199 -9.87 -16.59 -9.63
N ASN A 200 -9.10 -16.61 -8.55
CA ASN A 200 -7.65 -16.83 -8.54
C ASN A 200 -7.21 -18.02 -7.68
N ILE A 201 -8.15 -18.84 -7.22
CA ILE A 201 -7.92 -19.89 -6.21
C ILE A 201 -6.81 -20.88 -6.60
N ARG A 202 -6.64 -21.14 -7.90
CA ARG A 202 -5.62 -22.06 -8.43
C ARG A 202 -4.18 -21.55 -8.24
N PHE A 203 -4.02 -20.25 -8.07
CA PHE A 203 -2.73 -19.58 -7.95
C PHE A 203 -2.40 -19.17 -6.51
N LEU A 204 -3.33 -19.38 -5.57
CA LEU A 204 -3.17 -19.04 -4.17
C LEU A 204 -2.69 -20.21 -3.33
N SER A 205 -1.87 -19.93 -2.33
CA SER A 205 -1.48 -20.94 -1.37
C SER A 205 -2.68 -21.35 -0.49
N ARG A 206 -2.75 -22.63 -0.13
CA ARG A 206 -3.79 -23.15 0.77
C ARG A 206 -3.80 -22.41 2.13
N ALA A 207 -2.65 -21.97 2.60
CA ALA A 207 -2.53 -21.19 3.85
C ALA A 207 -3.21 -19.85 3.72
N PHE A 208 -2.99 -19.13 2.60
CA PHE A 208 -3.62 -17.84 2.34
C PHE A 208 -5.15 -17.99 2.22
N ILE A 209 -5.63 -18.99 1.47
CA ILE A 209 -7.07 -19.24 1.33
C ILE A 209 -7.71 -19.48 2.71
N ARG A 210 -7.11 -20.33 3.55
CA ARG A 210 -7.61 -20.56 4.92
C ARG A 210 -7.64 -19.28 5.76
N LYS A 211 -6.64 -18.39 5.61
CA LYS A 211 -6.63 -17.09 6.30
C LYS A 211 -7.82 -16.24 5.87
N LEU A 212 -8.14 -16.18 4.58
CA LEU A 212 -9.31 -15.45 4.08
C LEU A 212 -10.64 -16.07 4.53
N GLU A 213 -10.77 -17.39 4.48
CA GLU A 213 -11.97 -18.11 4.89
C GLU A 213 -12.24 -17.99 6.40
N LYS A 214 -11.18 -17.89 7.21
CA LYS A 214 -11.30 -17.65 8.66
C LYS A 214 -12.01 -16.33 8.95
N LEU A 215 -11.74 -15.30 8.14
CA LEU A 215 -12.37 -13.98 8.27
C LEU A 215 -13.91 -14.04 8.12
N ILE A 216 -14.46 -15.00 7.39
CA ILE A 216 -15.93 -15.19 7.27
C ILE A 216 -16.59 -15.35 8.65
N LYS A 217 -15.87 -16.01 9.57
CA LYS A 217 -16.37 -16.26 10.93
C LYS A 217 -15.96 -15.19 11.93
N GLU A 218 -14.82 -14.57 11.72
CA GLU A 218 -14.22 -13.61 12.65
C GLU A 218 -14.73 -12.19 12.41
N ASP A 219 -14.80 -11.74 11.17
CA ASP A 219 -15.32 -10.42 10.78
C ASP A 219 -15.88 -10.48 9.36
N TYR A 220 -17.17 -10.74 9.25
CA TYR A 220 -17.86 -10.89 7.97
C TYR A 220 -17.86 -9.59 7.14
N ASN A 221 -17.94 -8.42 7.78
CA ASN A 221 -17.90 -7.14 7.09
C ASN A 221 -16.51 -6.89 6.47
N PHE A 222 -15.45 -7.16 7.22
CA PHE A 222 -14.08 -7.09 6.69
C PHE A 222 -13.87 -8.07 5.54
N TYR A 223 -14.37 -9.32 5.66
CA TYR A 223 -14.34 -10.31 4.60
C TYR A 223 -15.01 -9.80 3.32
N ARG A 224 -16.21 -9.22 3.41
CA ARG A 224 -16.94 -8.68 2.26
C ARG A 224 -16.15 -7.57 1.57
N VAL A 225 -15.68 -6.59 2.33
CA VAL A 225 -15.00 -5.41 1.78
C VAL A 225 -13.60 -5.77 1.28
N TYR A 226 -12.81 -6.44 2.11
CA TYR A 226 -11.40 -6.68 1.81
C TYR A 226 -11.15 -7.91 0.93
N CYS A 227 -11.89 -9.01 1.14
CA CYS A 227 -11.68 -10.25 0.40
C CYS A 227 -12.57 -10.35 -0.84
N LEU A 228 -13.83 -9.93 -0.75
CA LEU A 228 -14.74 -9.95 -1.89
C LEU A 228 -14.65 -8.65 -2.72
N GLY A 229 -14.07 -7.57 -2.20
CA GLY A 229 -13.98 -6.30 -2.89
C GLY A 229 -15.35 -5.65 -3.13
N GLU A 230 -16.27 -5.84 -2.19
CA GLU A 230 -17.52 -5.12 -2.20
C GLU A 230 -17.28 -3.68 -1.71
N PRO A 231 -17.83 -2.64 -2.37
CA PRO A 231 -17.75 -1.28 -1.87
C PRO A 231 -18.32 -1.19 -0.45
N GLY A 232 -17.54 -0.63 0.45
CA GLY A 232 -17.94 -0.55 1.85
C GLY A 232 -17.15 0.51 2.61
N VAL A 233 -17.50 0.71 3.87
CA VAL A 233 -16.71 1.51 4.81
C VAL A 233 -16.14 0.55 5.82
N LEU A 234 -14.82 0.51 5.95
CA LEU A 234 -14.20 -0.12 7.09
C LEU A 234 -14.45 0.77 8.32
N LYS A 235 -15.39 0.35 9.16
CA LYS A 235 -15.63 0.98 10.45
C LYS A 235 -14.62 0.46 11.46
N ASN A 236 -14.50 1.16 12.57
CA ASN A 236 -13.73 0.70 13.74
C ASN A 236 -12.21 0.58 13.47
N ILE A 237 -11.68 1.41 12.57
CA ILE A 237 -10.23 1.54 12.38
C ILE A 237 -9.59 1.89 13.72
N ILE A 238 -8.54 1.16 14.06
CA ILE A 238 -7.88 1.27 15.37
C ILE A 238 -7.06 2.54 15.44
N PHE A 239 -6.20 2.79 14.46
CA PHE A 239 -5.31 3.96 14.44
C PHE A 239 -5.78 5.00 13.43
N THR A 240 -6.36 6.08 13.92
CA THR A 240 -6.82 7.22 13.12
C THR A 240 -5.96 8.47 13.37
N ASN A 241 -5.09 8.42 14.38
CA ASN A 241 -4.29 9.53 14.85
C ASN A 241 -2.87 9.47 14.23
N TYR A 242 -2.78 9.74 12.92
CA TYR A 242 -1.50 9.79 12.22
C TYR A 242 -1.51 10.83 11.10
N VAL A 243 -0.32 11.29 10.74
CA VAL A 243 -0.05 12.13 9.56
C VAL A 243 0.98 11.44 8.67
N GLU A 244 0.77 11.50 7.35
CA GLU A 244 1.71 11.03 6.34
C GLU A 244 2.58 12.20 5.91
N GLU A 245 3.89 12.10 6.09
CA GLU A 245 4.83 13.20 5.81
C GLU A 245 6.07 12.73 5.05
N ASN A 246 6.67 13.65 4.31
CA ASN A 246 7.96 13.38 3.71
C ASN A 246 9.04 13.38 4.81
N PRO A 247 9.87 12.31 4.96
CA PRO A 247 10.92 12.26 5.98
C PRO A 247 11.90 13.43 5.93
N LYS A 248 12.04 14.09 4.78
CA LYS A 248 12.89 15.28 4.62
C LYS A 248 12.34 16.53 5.33
N SER A 249 11.06 16.53 5.69
CA SER A 249 10.44 17.61 6.47
C SER A 249 10.50 17.37 7.98
N TRP A 250 10.98 16.21 8.40
CA TRP A 250 11.10 15.89 9.82
C TRP A 250 12.17 16.71 10.52
N PRO A 251 12.09 16.90 11.84
CA PRO A 251 13.15 17.56 12.60
C PRO A 251 14.45 16.74 12.50
N GLU A 252 15.58 17.39 12.68
CA GLU A 252 16.85 16.70 12.87
C GLU A 252 16.81 15.93 14.20
N PHE A 253 17.14 14.64 14.15
CA PHE A 253 17.19 13.81 15.35
C PHE A 253 18.51 14.06 16.08
N GLY A 254 18.42 14.47 17.34
CA GLY A 254 19.57 14.72 18.20
C GLY A 254 20.05 13.47 18.94
N GLU A 255 21.23 13.56 19.56
CA GLU A 255 21.78 12.47 20.40
C GLU A 255 20.92 12.16 21.64
N SER A 256 20.10 13.13 22.09
CA SER A 256 19.18 12.98 23.22
C SER A 256 17.86 12.36 22.85
N ASP A 257 17.55 12.22 21.56
CA ASP A 257 16.30 11.66 21.09
C ASP A 257 16.31 10.13 21.19
N LEU A 258 15.18 9.56 21.59
CA LEU A 258 15.07 8.12 21.73
C LEU A 258 14.88 7.47 20.36
N LEU A 259 15.85 6.63 19.98
CA LEU A 259 15.73 5.74 18.84
C LEU A 259 15.38 4.33 19.32
N THR A 260 14.31 3.76 18.80
CA THR A 260 13.92 2.37 19.05
C THR A 260 13.42 1.70 17.76
N TYR A 261 13.33 0.38 17.79
CA TYR A 261 12.80 -0.40 16.66
C TYR A 261 11.73 -1.37 17.15
N GLY A 262 10.76 -1.62 16.30
CA GLY A 262 9.80 -2.71 16.46
C GLY A 262 10.05 -3.79 15.42
N LEU A 263 9.99 -5.04 15.83
CA LEU A 263 10.23 -6.18 14.95
C LEU A 263 9.14 -7.23 15.13
N ASP A 264 8.38 -7.49 14.06
CA ASP A 264 7.49 -8.63 13.99
C ASP A 264 8.08 -9.68 13.04
N PHE A 265 8.20 -10.93 13.53
CA PHE A 265 8.82 -12.01 12.78
C PHE A 265 7.79 -12.74 11.92
N GLY A 266 8.06 -12.84 10.62
CA GLY A 266 7.28 -13.63 9.69
C GLY A 266 8.15 -14.45 8.74
N PHE A 267 7.60 -15.56 8.25
CA PHE A 267 8.19 -16.32 7.15
C PHE A 267 7.20 -16.45 5.98
N ASN A 268 6.01 -16.97 6.23
CA ASN A 268 4.93 -17.04 5.24
C ASN A 268 4.17 -15.70 5.10
N HIS A 269 4.16 -14.89 6.13
CA HIS A 269 3.80 -13.48 6.14
C HIS A 269 5.08 -12.64 6.27
N PRO A 270 5.04 -11.33 6.03
CA PRO A 270 6.24 -10.50 6.10
C PRO A 270 6.86 -10.47 7.50
N THR A 271 8.19 -10.37 7.55
CA THR A 271 8.90 -9.83 8.70
C THR A 271 8.90 -8.32 8.54
N ALA A 272 8.44 -7.59 9.57
CA ALA A 272 8.39 -6.13 9.59
C ALA A 272 9.41 -5.58 10.61
N LEU A 273 10.36 -4.74 10.16
CA LEU A 273 11.25 -3.97 11.02
C LEU A 273 10.95 -2.49 10.83
N ILE A 274 10.48 -1.86 11.89
CA ILE A 274 10.05 -0.46 11.91
C ILE A 274 10.95 0.34 12.84
N GLN A 275 11.52 1.42 12.32
CA GLN A 275 12.28 2.39 13.11
C GLN A 275 11.35 3.46 13.66
N ILE A 276 11.51 3.83 14.91
CA ILE A 276 10.77 4.90 15.55
C ILE A 276 11.75 5.83 16.27
N ASN A 277 11.78 7.09 15.85
CA ASN A 277 12.48 8.15 16.55
C ASN A 277 11.47 8.96 17.35
N PHE A 278 11.76 9.21 18.64
CA PHE A 278 10.94 10.07 19.46
C PHE A 278 11.64 11.42 19.65
N VAL A 279 11.00 12.49 19.15
CA VAL A 279 11.40 13.88 19.41
C VAL A 279 10.31 14.52 20.27
N ASP A 280 10.66 14.99 21.45
CA ASP A 280 9.69 15.53 22.43
C ASP A 280 8.49 14.57 22.64
N ALA A 281 8.78 13.26 22.72
CA ALA A 281 7.83 12.17 22.87
C ALA A 281 6.85 11.96 21.66
N VAL A 282 7.05 12.65 20.57
CA VAL A 282 6.31 12.47 19.32
C VAL A 282 7.01 11.40 18.48
N PRO A 283 6.33 10.30 18.09
CA PRO A 283 6.94 9.22 17.33
C PRO A 283 6.96 9.51 15.82
N TYR A 284 8.14 9.39 15.23
CA TYR A 284 8.42 9.45 13.80
C TYR A 284 8.72 8.05 13.29
N VAL A 285 7.86 7.52 12.43
CA VAL A 285 7.80 6.09 12.05
C VAL A 285 8.34 5.89 10.63
N GLN A 286 9.41 5.10 10.50
CA GLN A 286 10.04 4.74 9.25
C GLN A 286 10.03 3.21 9.05
N GLU A 287 9.56 2.75 7.89
CA GLU A 287 9.66 1.35 7.50
C GLU A 287 11.07 1.05 6.98
N LEU A 288 11.80 0.16 7.65
CA LEU A 288 13.12 -0.25 7.19
C LEU A 288 13.06 -1.54 6.37
N TYR A 289 12.27 -2.52 6.84
CA TYR A 289 12.19 -3.84 6.22
C TYR A 289 10.78 -4.40 6.29
N TYR A 290 10.32 -4.94 5.15
CA TYR A 290 9.03 -5.62 5.07
C TYR A 290 9.09 -6.67 3.97
N LYS A 291 9.45 -7.93 4.34
CA LYS A 291 9.62 -9.03 3.37
C LYS A 291 9.23 -10.36 3.96
N SER A 292 8.58 -11.20 3.14
CA SER A 292 8.30 -12.61 3.45
C SER A 292 9.35 -13.56 2.87
N LYS A 293 9.32 -14.81 3.30
CA LYS A 293 10.17 -15.92 2.82
C LYS A 293 11.69 -15.65 2.95
N LYS A 294 12.06 -14.92 3.99
CA LYS A 294 13.46 -14.69 4.35
C LYS A 294 13.76 -15.29 5.71
N THR A 295 14.97 -15.83 5.87
CA THR A 295 15.43 -16.42 7.13
C THR A 295 15.87 -15.32 8.11
N THR A 296 15.97 -15.67 9.40
CA THR A 296 16.52 -14.77 10.41
C THR A 296 17.96 -14.40 10.10
N GLU A 297 18.76 -15.33 9.56
CA GLU A 297 20.13 -15.07 9.10
C GLU A 297 20.17 -14.00 8.00
N TYR A 298 19.28 -14.10 7.01
CA TYR A 298 19.18 -13.07 5.98
C TYR A 298 18.85 -11.70 6.56
N LEU A 299 17.91 -11.64 7.50
CA LEU A 299 17.55 -10.39 8.20
C LEU A 299 18.75 -9.84 8.97
N TYR A 300 19.45 -10.69 9.70
CA TYR A 300 20.63 -10.33 10.49
C TYR A 300 21.74 -9.70 9.66
N ILE A 301 22.09 -10.32 8.54
CA ILE A 301 23.07 -9.78 7.60
C ILE A 301 22.58 -8.44 7.03
N TRP A 302 21.32 -8.39 6.59
CA TRP A 302 20.71 -7.19 6.02
C TRP A 302 20.71 -6.02 7.00
N MET A 303 20.39 -6.25 8.28
CA MET A 303 20.41 -5.22 9.32
C MET A 303 21.81 -4.64 9.52
N ASN A 304 22.84 -5.49 9.55
CA ASN A 304 24.23 -5.07 9.62
C ASN A 304 24.65 -4.23 8.40
N GLU A 305 24.31 -4.68 7.18
CA GLU A 305 24.65 -3.97 5.92
C GLU A 305 23.92 -2.62 5.80
N LYS A 306 22.75 -2.49 6.39
CA LYS A 306 21.94 -1.27 6.38
C LYS A 306 22.25 -0.30 7.51
N GLY A 307 23.12 -0.68 8.42
CA GLY A 307 23.54 0.19 9.52
C GLY A 307 22.45 0.38 10.58
N VAL A 308 21.62 -0.65 10.81
CA VAL A 308 20.71 -0.64 11.96
C VAL A 308 21.52 -0.52 13.24
N SER A 309 21.09 0.29 14.19
CA SER A 309 21.82 0.54 15.42
C SER A 309 21.98 -0.73 16.24
N HIS A 310 23.22 -1.01 16.66
CA HIS A 310 23.53 -2.15 17.54
C HIS A 310 23.23 -1.88 19.01
N THR A 311 23.03 -0.62 19.37
CA THR A 311 22.82 -0.19 20.77
C THR A 311 21.40 0.21 21.09
N ALA A 312 20.66 0.73 20.10
CA ALA A 312 19.26 1.05 20.27
C ALA A 312 18.43 -0.22 20.47
N GLU A 313 17.41 -0.13 21.30
CA GLU A 313 16.56 -1.26 21.64
C GLU A 313 15.66 -1.66 20.48
N ILE A 314 15.62 -2.96 20.19
CA ILE A 314 14.73 -3.56 19.20
C ILE A 314 13.72 -4.43 19.94
N TYR A 315 12.47 -4.01 20.02
CA TYR A 315 11.43 -4.79 20.69
C TYR A 315 10.76 -5.73 19.67
N ALA A 316 11.01 -7.03 19.86
CA ALA A 316 10.57 -8.08 18.94
C ALA A 316 9.42 -8.93 19.50
N ASP A 317 8.67 -9.62 18.60
CA ASP A 317 7.67 -10.59 19.04
C ASP A 317 8.26 -11.63 19.98
N SER A 318 7.83 -11.57 21.25
CA SER A 318 8.30 -12.46 22.31
C SER A 318 7.83 -13.92 22.17
N ALA A 319 7.03 -14.27 21.13
CA ALA A 319 6.72 -15.66 20.80
C ALA A 319 7.86 -16.39 20.08
N ARG A 320 8.92 -15.65 19.69
CA ARG A 320 10.06 -16.19 18.93
C ARG A 320 11.39 -15.94 19.64
N PRO A 321 11.59 -16.49 20.86
CA PRO A 321 12.81 -16.30 21.61
C PRO A 321 14.06 -16.82 20.86
N ASP A 322 13.92 -17.90 20.10
CA ASP A 322 14.95 -18.45 19.23
C ASP A 322 15.51 -17.44 18.21
N GLN A 323 14.65 -16.60 17.66
CA GLN A 323 15.03 -15.57 16.69
C GLN A 323 15.60 -14.34 17.38
N ILE A 324 15.09 -13.99 18.56
CA ILE A 324 15.65 -12.92 19.40
C ILE A 324 17.09 -13.26 19.76
N ASP A 325 17.32 -14.44 20.33
CA ASP A 325 18.66 -14.90 20.72
C ASP A 325 19.61 -14.91 19.51
N TYR A 326 19.11 -15.37 18.34
CA TYR A 326 19.90 -15.36 17.10
C TYR A 326 20.40 -13.96 16.74
N LEU A 327 19.56 -12.94 16.88
CA LEU A 327 19.91 -11.55 16.53
C LEU A 327 20.82 -10.87 17.57
N CYS A 328 20.82 -11.34 18.83
CA CYS A 328 21.62 -10.74 19.91
C CYS A 328 23.11 -11.10 19.84
N GLU A 329 23.45 -12.25 19.26
CA GLU A 329 24.84 -12.76 19.29
C GLU A 329 25.67 -12.24 18.12
N ASP A 330 26.97 -11.96 18.40
CA ASP A 330 27.95 -11.73 17.36
C ASP A 330 28.19 -13.02 16.58
N ARG A 331 28.30 -12.95 15.25
CA ARG A 331 28.45 -14.13 14.38
C ARG A 331 29.45 -13.92 13.27
N GLU A 332 30.16 -15.00 12.95
CA GLU A 332 30.95 -15.08 11.71
C GLU A 332 30.16 -15.92 10.69
N ILE A 333 29.80 -15.31 9.57
CA ILE A 333 29.02 -15.95 8.50
C ILE A 333 29.82 -15.82 7.19
N ASN A 334 30.17 -16.94 6.58
CA ASN A 334 30.98 -17.00 5.35
C ASN A 334 32.32 -16.20 5.44
N GLY A 335 32.98 -16.19 6.61
CA GLY A 335 34.23 -15.48 6.85
C GLY A 335 34.09 -13.97 7.07
N VAL A 336 32.85 -13.47 7.22
CA VAL A 336 32.56 -12.08 7.56
C VAL A 336 32.02 -12.01 8.97
N TYR A 337 32.60 -11.14 9.78
CA TYR A 337 32.17 -10.90 11.15
C TYR A 337 31.01 -9.89 11.16
N TYR A 338 29.92 -10.24 11.84
CA TYR A 338 28.75 -9.42 12.06
C TYR A 338 28.50 -9.25 13.55
N ARG A 339 28.17 -8.02 13.94
CA ARG A 339 27.88 -7.70 15.34
C ARG A 339 26.40 -7.97 15.64
N GLY A 340 26.10 -8.47 16.85
CA GLY A 340 24.75 -8.65 17.36
C GLY A 340 24.05 -7.32 17.68
N PHE A 341 22.74 -7.40 17.88
CA PHE A 341 21.87 -6.27 18.16
C PHE A 341 21.29 -6.34 19.58
N ASN A 342 20.85 -5.21 20.10
CA ASN A 342 20.16 -5.14 21.39
C ASN A 342 18.66 -5.47 21.20
N VAL A 343 18.33 -6.76 21.05
CA VAL A 343 16.96 -7.22 20.83
C VAL A 343 16.34 -7.69 22.14
N LEU A 344 15.18 -7.13 22.45
CA LEU A 344 14.43 -7.41 23.67
C LEU A 344 13.03 -7.96 23.33
N PRO A 345 12.45 -8.83 24.19
CA PRO A 345 11.08 -9.28 23.98
C PRO A 345 10.08 -8.14 24.17
N GLY A 346 9.28 -7.88 23.17
CA GLY A 346 8.20 -6.90 23.21
C GLY A 346 7.05 -7.34 24.13
N LYS A 347 6.35 -6.37 24.72
CA LYS A 347 5.18 -6.61 25.57
C LYS A 347 4.01 -7.15 24.74
N LYS A 348 3.31 -8.16 25.27
CA LYS A 348 2.26 -8.90 24.55
C LYS A 348 0.85 -8.37 24.70
N ASP A 349 0.58 -7.55 25.71
CA ASP A 349 -0.79 -7.04 25.92
C ASP A 349 -1.23 -6.19 24.74
N VAL A 350 -2.18 -6.74 23.97
CA VAL A 350 -2.65 -6.13 22.73
C VAL A 350 -3.47 -4.88 23.02
N ALA A 351 -4.36 -4.93 24.01
CA ALA A 351 -5.25 -3.81 24.34
C ALA A 351 -4.44 -2.62 24.87
N ALA A 352 -3.59 -2.85 25.88
CA ALA A 352 -2.72 -1.82 26.44
C ALA A 352 -1.74 -1.27 25.40
N GLY A 353 -1.21 -2.13 24.51
CA GLY A 353 -0.36 -1.71 23.42
C GLY A 353 -1.07 -0.84 22.37
N ILE A 354 -2.31 -1.16 22.03
CA ILE A 354 -3.16 -0.34 21.17
C ILE A 354 -3.40 1.03 21.80
N ASP A 355 -3.71 1.08 23.09
CA ASP A 355 -3.96 2.34 23.81
C ASP A 355 -2.69 3.20 23.88
N ALA A 356 -1.52 2.58 24.08
CA ALA A 356 -0.23 3.26 24.05
C ALA A 356 0.06 3.93 22.69
N VAL A 357 -0.28 3.28 21.59
CA VAL A 357 -0.15 3.86 20.24
C VAL A 357 -1.20 4.93 19.99
N LYS A 358 -2.48 4.68 20.35
CA LYS A 358 -3.59 5.64 20.18
C LYS A 358 -3.38 6.96 20.94
N SER A 359 -2.68 6.93 22.05
CA SER A 359 -2.42 8.14 22.85
C SER A 359 -1.47 9.13 22.18
N ARG A 360 -0.87 8.78 21.03
CA ARG A 360 0.15 9.55 20.32
C ARG A 360 -0.28 9.89 18.90
N LEU A 361 0.15 11.05 18.41
CA LEU A 361 0.09 11.38 16.99
C LEU A 361 1.31 10.73 16.30
N LEU A 362 1.07 9.80 15.39
CA LEU A 362 2.14 9.15 14.63
C LEU A 362 2.51 9.99 13.41
N HIS A 363 3.78 10.38 13.28
CA HIS A 363 4.32 10.94 12.04
C HIS A 363 4.89 9.80 11.19
N ILE A 364 4.17 9.40 10.16
CA ILE A 364 4.54 8.24 9.32
C ILE A 364 5.19 8.72 8.04
N SER A 365 6.36 8.17 7.74
CA SER A 365 7.05 8.44 6.48
C SER A 365 6.16 8.12 5.29
N SER A 366 6.06 9.03 4.34
CA SER A 366 5.42 8.76 3.04
C SER A 366 6.12 7.64 2.24
N GLU A 367 7.31 7.24 2.67
CA GLU A 367 8.08 6.12 2.10
C GLU A 367 7.72 4.77 2.74
N ALA A 368 7.01 4.77 3.89
CA ALA A 368 6.60 3.58 4.63
C ALA A 368 5.33 2.95 4.05
N ALA A 369 5.43 2.44 2.82
CA ALA A 369 4.29 2.04 2.01
C ALA A 369 3.44 0.92 2.65
N ASN A 370 4.07 -0.07 3.30
CA ASN A 370 3.34 -1.16 3.94
C ASN A 370 2.71 -0.72 5.27
N VAL A 371 3.40 0.10 6.06
CA VAL A 371 2.84 0.73 7.26
C VAL A 371 1.58 1.53 6.91
N LEU A 372 1.65 2.39 5.89
CA LEU A 372 0.51 3.19 5.42
C LEU A 372 -0.64 2.35 4.87
N LYS A 373 -0.34 1.21 4.28
CA LYS A 373 -1.35 0.26 3.81
C LYS A 373 -2.04 -0.46 4.96
N GLU A 374 -1.28 -0.94 5.94
CA GLU A 374 -1.82 -1.66 7.09
C GLU A 374 -2.63 -0.75 8.00
N ILE A 375 -2.14 0.44 8.34
CA ILE A 375 -2.81 1.36 9.26
C ILE A 375 -4.21 1.76 8.78
N LYS A 376 -4.41 1.88 7.46
CA LYS A 376 -5.70 2.19 6.83
C LYS A 376 -6.72 1.04 6.94
N SER A 377 -6.28 -0.18 7.20
CA SER A 377 -7.12 -1.38 7.30
C SER A 377 -7.11 -2.05 8.67
N TYR A 378 -6.24 -1.61 9.58
CA TYR A 378 -6.14 -2.18 10.92
C TYR A 378 -7.32 -1.76 11.79
N LYS A 379 -8.22 -2.70 12.08
CA LYS A 379 -9.52 -2.43 12.72
C LYS A 379 -9.85 -3.47 13.77
N PHE A 380 -10.77 -3.13 14.66
CA PHE A 380 -11.40 -4.09 15.57
C PHE A 380 -12.33 -5.04 14.83
N LYS A 381 -12.44 -6.27 15.32
CA LYS A 381 -13.39 -7.28 14.84
C LYS A 381 -14.83 -6.80 15.03
N GLU A 382 -15.70 -7.29 14.16
CA GLU A 382 -17.15 -7.05 14.24
C GLU A 382 -17.87 -8.41 14.16
N ASN A 383 -18.77 -8.69 15.09
CA ASN A 383 -19.56 -9.91 15.04
C ASN A 383 -20.67 -9.80 13.97
N LYS A 384 -21.41 -10.89 13.77
CA LYS A 384 -22.49 -10.96 12.75
C LYS A 384 -23.64 -9.98 13.03
N ASP A 385 -23.78 -9.53 14.28
CA ASP A 385 -24.82 -8.59 14.72
C ASP A 385 -24.34 -7.13 14.66
N GLY A 386 -23.14 -6.88 14.12
CA GLY A 386 -22.54 -5.55 13.98
C GLY A 386 -21.94 -4.98 15.26
N GLN A 387 -21.76 -5.81 16.31
CA GLN A 387 -21.13 -5.36 17.57
C GLN A 387 -19.59 -5.45 17.45
N ILE A 388 -18.93 -4.42 17.95
CA ILE A 388 -17.46 -4.35 17.98
C ILE A 388 -16.95 -5.29 19.08
N ILE A 389 -15.97 -6.10 18.73
CA ILE A 389 -15.18 -6.91 19.67
C ILE A 389 -13.84 -6.20 19.84
N ASP A 390 -13.43 -5.98 21.08
CA ASP A 390 -12.20 -5.24 21.40
C ASP A 390 -10.93 -6.08 21.16
N GLU A 391 -10.89 -6.71 19.99
CA GLU A 391 -9.78 -7.47 19.44
C GLU A 391 -9.51 -7.05 18.00
N PRO A 392 -8.26 -6.82 17.59
CA PRO A 392 -7.93 -6.49 16.20
C PRO A 392 -8.15 -7.69 15.26
N VAL A 393 -8.50 -7.40 14.02
CA VAL A 393 -8.50 -8.39 12.93
C VAL A 393 -7.06 -8.77 12.62
N LYS A 394 -6.75 -10.07 12.75
CA LYS A 394 -5.42 -10.62 12.48
C LYS A 394 -5.19 -10.86 10.98
N PHE A 395 -5.03 -9.76 10.24
CA PHE A 395 -4.80 -9.79 8.80
C PHE A 395 -4.05 -8.54 8.34
N ASN A 396 -2.86 -8.70 7.76
CA ASN A 396 -1.96 -7.61 7.38
C ASN A 396 -1.76 -6.65 8.56
N ASP A 397 -1.25 -7.16 9.63
CA ASP A 397 -1.05 -6.48 10.91
C ASP A 397 0.42 -6.53 11.37
N ASP A 398 1.33 -7.03 10.51
CA ASP A 398 2.73 -7.28 10.83
C ASP A 398 3.47 -5.97 11.19
N ALA A 399 3.28 -4.89 10.42
CA ALA A 399 3.86 -3.58 10.74
C ALA A 399 3.18 -2.90 11.94
N MET A 400 1.86 -3.10 12.11
CA MET A 400 1.11 -2.57 13.25
C MET A 400 1.53 -3.23 14.55
N ASP A 401 1.76 -4.55 14.54
CA ASP A 401 2.28 -5.28 15.69
C ASP A 401 3.73 -4.83 16.02
N ALA A 402 4.59 -4.63 15.00
CA ALA A 402 5.94 -4.09 15.20
C ALA A 402 5.91 -2.69 15.84
N ILE A 403 5.07 -1.75 15.34
CA ILE A 403 4.91 -0.41 15.94
C ILE A 403 4.43 -0.52 17.39
N ARG A 404 3.48 -1.41 17.65
CA ARG A 404 2.94 -1.64 18.99
C ARG A 404 4.01 -2.17 19.94
N TYR A 405 4.83 -3.13 19.52
CA TYR A 405 5.95 -3.63 20.34
C TYR A 405 6.92 -2.52 20.70
N ALA A 406 7.34 -1.71 19.73
CA ALA A 406 8.27 -0.62 19.98
C ALA A 406 7.68 0.43 20.95
N ILE A 407 6.51 0.99 20.63
CA ILE A 407 5.92 2.09 21.43
C ILE A 407 5.54 1.62 22.83
N PHE A 408 4.85 0.47 22.94
CA PHE A 408 4.37 -0.01 24.24
C PHE A 408 5.51 -0.49 25.16
N SER A 409 6.60 -1.01 24.60
CA SER A 409 7.72 -1.47 25.40
C SER A 409 8.64 -0.32 25.84
N SER A 410 8.85 0.68 24.98
CA SER A 410 9.65 1.87 25.32
C SER A 410 9.01 2.78 26.36
N ASP A 411 7.70 2.77 26.53
CA ASP A 411 6.98 3.58 27.55
C ASP A 411 7.39 3.27 29.00
N THR A 412 7.94 2.09 29.25
CA THR A 412 8.44 1.74 30.59
C THR A 412 9.81 2.33 30.90
N VAL A 413 10.56 2.72 29.88
CA VAL A 413 11.88 3.35 30.05
C VAL A 413 11.73 4.84 30.38
N THR A 414 10.67 5.48 29.88
CA THR A 414 10.43 6.92 30.07
C THR A 414 9.62 7.28 31.33
N GLY A 415 9.03 6.30 32.02
CA GLY A 415 8.53 6.43 33.40
C GLY A 415 7.27 7.25 33.65
N GLU A 416 6.71 7.92 32.65
CA GLU A 416 5.39 8.61 32.76
C GLU A 416 4.59 8.50 31.46
N PRO A 417 3.29 8.22 31.51
CA PRO A 417 2.42 8.40 30.36
C PRO A 417 2.32 9.91 30.11
N ILE A 418 2.83 10.35 28.98
CA ILE A 418 2.75 11.75 28.58
C ILE A 418 1.30 12.04 28.22
N THR A 419 0.55 12.56 29.17
CA THR A 419 -0.76 13.14 28.91
C THR A 419 -0.58 14.45 28.15
N MET A 420 -0.57 14.37 26.83
CA MET A 420 -0.69 15.58 26.01
C MET A 420 -2.12 16.14 26.18
N SER A 421 -2.22 17.34 26.77
CA SER A 421 -3.35 18.21 26.56
C SER A 421 -3.55 18.37 25.05
N ARG A 422 -4.77 18.10 24.56
CA ARG A 422 -5.15 18.29 23.16
C ARG A 422 -4.61 19.65 22.69
N PRO A 423 -3.81 19.72 21.60
CA PRO A 423 -3.57 21.00 20.96
C PRO A 423 -4.93 21.54 20.53
N ASP A 424 -5.20 22.79 20.87
CA ASP A 424 -6.40 23.50 20.42
C ASP A 424 -6.48 23.42 18.89
N ILE A 425 -7.42 22.62 18.40
CA ILE A 425 -7.84 22.65 17.00
C ILE A 425 -8.68 23.91 16.81
N LYS A 426 -8.02 25.06 16.89
CA LYS A 426 -8.54 26.32 16.42
C LYS A 426 -7.53 26.88 15.42
N LYS A 427 -7.91 26.74 14.16
CA LYS A 427 -7.52 27.53 12.99
C LYS A 427 -7.17 26.64 11.79
N TYR A 428 -8.20 26.20 11.13
CA TYR A 428 -8.24 26.05 9.65
C TYR A 428 -9.71 25.76 9.28
N ASP A 429 -10.62 26.62 9.75
CA ASP A 429 -11.96 26.69 9.19
C ASP A 429 -12.16 28.12 8.68
N THR A 430 -12.01 28.28 7.36
CA THR A 430 -12.43 29.45 6.62
C THR A 430 -13.50 29.04 5.64
N GLY A 431 -14.62 28.57 6.20
CA GLY A 431 -15.88 28.56 5.51
C GLY A 431 -16.70 29.77 5.94
N PRO A 432 -17.56 30.35 5.08
CA PRO A 432 -18.35 31.52 5.45
C PRO A 432 -19.35 31.22 6.55
N GLU A 433 -19.43 32.13 7.50
CA GLU A 433 -20.43 32.15 8.57
C GLU A 433 -21.84 32.22 7.93
N GLU A 434 -22.64 31.18 8.11
CA GLU A 434 -24.08 31.26 7.88
C GLU A 434 -24.70 31.95 9.13
N GLU A 435 -25.28 33.12 8.92
CA GLU A 435 -26.07 33.85 9.89
C GLU A 435 -27.29 32.98 10.31
N GLU A 436 -27.37 32.61 11.57
CA GLU A 436 -28.58 32.01 12.16
C GLU A 436 -29.67 33.10 12.22
N GLU A 437 -30.67 33.03 11.34
CA GLU A 437 -31.91 33.75 11.50
C GLU A 437 -32.71 33.10 12.64
N GLU A 438 -32.90 33.86 13.72
CA GLU A 438 -33.84 33.56 14.80
C GLU A 438 -35.27 33.47 14.23
N ASN A 439 -35.83 32.27 14.18
CA ASN A 439 -37.25 32.09 13.89
C ASN A 439 -38.10 32.30 15.15
N GLU A 440 -38.75 33.46 15.22
CA GLU A 440 -39.83 33.76 16.16
C GLU A 440 -41.03 32.81 15.91
N ILE A 441 -41.45 32.15 16.98
CA ILE A 441 -42.65 31.30 17.03
C ILE A 441 -43.86 32.21 17.04
N PHE A 442 -44.58 32.31 15.92
CA PHE A 442 -45.96 32.86 15.93
C PHE A 442 -46.96 31.71 16.00
N GLN A 443 -47.66 31.62 17.13
CA GLN A 443 -48.92 30.90 17.26
C GLN A 443 -50.03 31.64 16.53
N LEU A 444 -50.70 30.99 15.58
CA LEU A 444 -52.01 31.43 15.12
C LEU A 444 -53.02 30.29 15.23
N ASN A 445 -54.06 30.58 15.97
CA ASN A 445 -55.30 29.82 16.12
C ASN A 445 -56.16 29.86 14.86
N GLY A 446 -56.72 28.70 14.53
CA GLY A 446 -58.13 28.55 14.16
C GLY A 446 -58.61 28.99 12.77
N GLY A 447 -59.19 28.04 12.08
CA GLY A 447 -60.41 28.32 11.33
C GLY A 447 -60.37 28.14 9.80
N ASP A 448 -60.95 27.02 9.37
CA ASP A 448 -61.84 26.88 8.23
C ASP A 448 -61.41 26.97 6.73
N THR A 449 -61.83 25.88 6.09
CA THR A 449 -62.33 25.75 4.72
C THR A 449 -61.35 25.65 3.53
N MET A 450 -61.41 24.44 2.95
CA MET A 450 -61.15 24.18 1.55
C MET A 450 -61.99 25.06 0.59
N PRO A 451 -61.53 25.33 -0.64
CA PRO A 451 -62.08 24.51 -1.72
C PRO A 451 -61.09 24.05 -2.81
N GLN A 452 -61.57 23.03 -3.47
CA GLN A 452 -61.14 22.33 -4.67
C GLN A 452 -60.90 23.21 -5.91
N PHE A 453 -60.29 22.51 -6.92
CA PHE A 453 -60.19 22.79 -8.38
C PHE A 453 -58.89 23.52 -8.82
N LEU A 454 -58.08 23.00 -9.70
CA LEU A 454 -58.08 22.14 -10.91
C LEU A 454 -56.69 21.53 -11.04
#